data_0137afd362f86c6f86a09f44ac05a6ca
#
_entry.id   0137afd362f86c6f86a09f44ac05a6ca
#
_cell.length_a   1.000
_cell.length_b   1.000
_cell.length_c   1.000
_cell.angle_alpha   90.00
_cell.angle_beta   90.00
_cell.angle_gamma   90.00
#
_symmetry.space_group_name_H-M   'P 1'
#
loop_
_entity.id
_entity.type
_entity.pdbx_description
1 polymer ?
#
loop_
_entity_poly.entity_id
_entity_poly.type
_entity_poly.pdbx_seq_one_letter_code
_entity_poly.pdbx_strand_id
1 'polypeptide(L)'
;MIVLIVEDEALVALALQLALELAGHQVVGPGFSAGEALQLAEAEQPDLALVDIDLRSAIDGIAVARLLRDRHGTTSLFLTGQLEAARSASDAAAGLIPKPYDLGAVVRAIDAVARIRLGQSPETMPPQLEVFG
;
A
#
# COMPACT_ATOMS: atom_id res chain seq x y z
N MET A 1 -8.49 2.42 -10.13
CA MET A 1 -7.17 2.83 -9.66
C MET A 1 -6.14 1.77 -10.01
N ILE A 2 -4.93 2.20 -10.29
CA ILE A 2 -3.80 1.30 -10.48
C ILE A 2 -3.09 1.18 -9.14
N VAL A 3 -3.03 -0.04 -8.60
CA VAL A 3 -2.48 -0.32 -7.26
C VAL A 3 -1.26 -1.22 -7.39
N LEU A 4 -0.13 -0.75 -6.91
CA LEU A 4 1.09 -1.56 -6.81
C LEU A 4 1.09 -2.32 -5.48
N ILE A 5 1.43 -3.60 -5.51
CA ILE A 5 1.62 -4.40 -4.30
C ILE A 5 3.11 -4.60 -4.08
N VAL A 6 3.60 -4.25 -2.90
CA VAL A 6 4.98 -4.48 -2.46
C VAL A 6 4.93 -5.46 -1.29
N GLU A 7 5.19 -6.73 -1.58
CA GLU A 7 5.03 -7.84 -0.64
C GLU A 7 5.95 -8.98 -1.07
N ASP A 8 6.74 -9.52 -0.14
CA ASP A 8 7.70 -10.58 -0.46
C ASP A 8 7.16 -12.00 -0.24
N GLU A 9 5.97 -12.14 0.36
CA GLU A 9 5.31 -13.44 0.50
C GLU A 9 4.32 -13.65 -0.65
N ALA A 10 4.63 -14.59 -1.54
CA ALA A 10 3.87 -14.80 -2.78
C ALA A 10 2.38 -15.08 -2.55
N LEU A 11 2.05 -15.90 -1.54
CA LEU A 11 0.65 -16.24 -1.27
C LEU A 11 -0.14 -15.06 -0.70
N VAL A 12 0.49 -14.24 0.13
CA VAL A 12 -0.12 -13.02 0.65
C VAL A 12 -0.36 -12.03 -0.49
N ALA A 13 0.64 -11.84 -1.33
CA ALA A 13 0.54 -10.96 -2.49
C ALA A 13 -0.59 -11.40 -3.43
N LEU A 14 -0.70 -12.70 -3.69
CA LEU A 14 -1.76 -13.24 -4.55
C LEU A 14 -3.15 -12.99 -3.97
N ALA A 15 -3.32 -13.19 -2.66
CA ALA A 15 -4.60 -12.94 -2.00
C ALA A 15 -5.01 -11.47 -2.09
N LEU A 16 -4.06 -10.55 -1.87
CA LEU A 16 -4.29 -9.12 -2.02
C LEU A 16 -4.65 -8.75 -3.46
N GLN A 17 -3.92 -9.30 -4.41
CA GLN A 17 -4.17 -9.07 -5.84
C GLN A 17 -5.58 -9.47 -6.23
N LEU A 18 -5.98 -10.70 -5.87
CA LEU A 18 -7.32 -11.19 -6.23
C LEU A 18 -8.42 -10.35 -5.60
N ALA A 19 -8.26 -9.96 -4.32
CA ALA A 19 -9.26 -9.15 -3.63
C ALA A 19 -9.41 -7.77 -4.30
N LEU A 20 -8.30 -7.14 -4.67
CA LEU A 20 -8.33 -5.82 -5.32
C LEU A 20 -8.89 -5.90 -6.74
N GLU A 21 -8.53 -6.93 -7.50
CA GLU A 21 -9.06 -7.13 -8.84
C GLU A 21 -10.57 -7.38 -8.83
N LEU A 22 -11.06 -8.16 -7.88
CA LEU A 22 -12.50 -8.37 -7.70
C LEU A 22 -13.24 -7.08 -7.38
N ALA A 23 -12.57 -6.15 -6.73
CA ALA A 23 -13.14 -4.83 -6.41
C ALA A 23 -13.03 -3.83 -7.57
N GLY A 24 -12.48 -4.23 -8.70
CA GLY A 24 -12.40 -3.42 -9.91
C GLY A 24 -11.10 -2.63 -10.07
N HIS A 25 -10.10 -2.86 -9.23
CA HIS A 25 -8.79 -2.20 -9.37
C HIS A 25 -7.89 -2.96 -10.34
N GLN A 26 -7.01 -2.22 -11.01
CA GLN A 26 -5.92 -2.81 -11.78
C GLN A 26 -4.74 -2.99 -10.83
N VAL A 27 -4.19 -4.20 -10.76
CA VAL A 27 -3.07 -4.50 -9.86
C VAL A 27 -1.78 -4.66 -10.66
N VAL A 28 -0.73 -4.05 -10.14
CA VAL A 28 0.63 -4.14 -10.68
C VAL A 28 1.51 -4.84 -9.64
N GLY A 29 2.34 -5.74 -10.09
CA GLY A 29 3.19 -6.51 -9.20
C GLY A 29 2.61 -7.89 -8.90
N PRO A 30 3.03 -8.54 -7.82
CA PRO A 30 3.78 -7.94 -6.71
C PRO A 30 5.24 -7.62 -7.04
N GLY A 31 5.74 -6.56 -6.42
CA GLY A 31 7.17 -6.35 -6.30
C GLY A 31 7.65 -7.11 -5.07
N PHE A 32 8.52 -8.08 -5.26
CA PHE A 32 9.04 -8.91 -4.17
C PHE A 32 10.25 -8.27 -3.48
N SER A 33 10.74 -7.17 -4.03
CA SER A 33 11.87 -6.42 -3.49
C SER A 33 11.70 -4.94 -3.79
N ALA A 34 12.51 -4.10 -3.14
CA ALA A 34 12.53 -2.67 -3.40
C ALA A 34 12.82 -2.36 -4.87
N GLY A 35 13.81 -3.03 -5.44
CA GLY A 35 14.20 -2.82 -6.85
C GLY A 35 13.09 -3.14 -7.82
N GLU A 36 12.42 -4.28 -7.63
CA GLU A 36 11.28 -4.66 -8.47
C GLU A 36 10.12 -3.67 -8.33
N ALA A 37 9.82 -3.25 -7.09
CA ALA A 37 8.74 -2.29 -6.85
C ALA A 37 8.99 -0.97 -7.58
N LEU A 38 10.22 -0.46 -7.53
CA LEU A 38 10.57 0.79 -8.20
C LEU A 38 10.55 0.66 -9.72
N GLN A 39 10.97 -0.49 -10.26
CA GLN A 39 10.89 -0.75 -11.70
C GLN A 39 9.44 -0.81 -12.17
N LEU A 40 8.57 -1.46 -11.41
CA LEU A 40 7.15 -1.54 -11.73
C LEU A 40 6.49 -0.17 -11.67
N ALA A 41 6.84 0.64 -10.68
CA ALA A 41 6.33 2.00 -10.57
C ALA A 41 6.75 2.87 -11.76
N GLU A 42 7.99 2.74 -12.21
CA GLU A 42 8.50 3.45 -13.39
C GLU A 42 7.71 3.08 -14.64
N ALA A 43 7.46 1.78 -14.83
CA ALA A 43 6.80 1.28 -16.03
C ALA A 43 5.29 1.54 -16.05
N GLU A 44 4.62 1.38 -14.91
CA GLU A 44 3.15 1.32 -14.85
C GLU A 44 2.50 2.54 -14.21
N GLN A 45 3.26 3.42 -13.57
CA GLN A 45 2.76 4.66 -12.95
C GLN A 45 1.55 4.43 -12.03
N PRO A 46 1.68 3.62 -10.96
CA PRO A 46 0.55 3.34 -10.08
C PRO A 46 0.10 4.58 -9.31
N ASP A 47 -1.20 4.63 -9.00
CA ASP A 47 -1.78 5.71 -8.21
C ASP A 47 -1.53 5.49 -6.71
N LEU A 48 -1.66 4.25 -6.30
CA LEU A 48 -1.53 3.82 -4.91
C LEU A 48 -0.60 2.62 -4.81
N ALA A 49 -0.02 2.43 -3.63
CA ALA A 49 0.77 1.25 -3.33
C ALA A 49 0.37 0.68 -1.97
N LEU A 50 0.19 -0.63 -1.91
CA LEU A 50 0.14 -1.37 -0.65
C LEU A 50 1.54 -1.82 -0.34
N VAL A 51 2.10 -1.37 0.76
CA VAL A 51 3.50 -1.62 1.11
C VAL A 51 3.60 -2.35 2.43
N ASP A 52 4.08 -3.60 2.37
CA ASP A 52 4.46 -4.33 3.57
C ASP A 52 5.79 -3.75 4.05
N ILE A 53 5.82 -3.20 5.27
CA ILE A 53 7.07 -2.66 5.81
C ILE A 53 7.90 -3.71 6.53
N ASP A 54 7.39 -4.93 6.64
CA ASP A 54 8.10 -6.05 7.26
C ASP A 54 8.87 -6.86 6.20
N LEU A 55 9.30 -6.22 5.09
CA LEU A 55 10.01 -6.87 4.00
C LEU A 55 11.34 -7.45 4.49
N ARG A 56 11.69 -8.63 3.96
CA ARG A 56 12.95 -9.32 4.27
C ARG A 56 14.14 -8.79 3.45
N SER A 57 13.88 -7.88 2.52
CA SER A 57 14.93 -7.30 1.67
C SER A 57 15.80 -6.30 2.45
N ALA A 58 16.94 -5.93 1.86
CA ALA A 58 17.87 -4.99 2.48
C ALA A 58 17.31 -3.58 2.64
N ILE A 59 16.31 -3.21 1.82
CA ILE A 59 15.63 -1.91 1.93
C ILE A 59 14.23 -2.17 2.48
N ASP A 60 13.87 -1.51 3.56
CA ASP A 60 12.57 -1.67 4.19
C ASP A 60 11.45 -0.99 3.39
N GLY A 61 10.20 -1.35 3.71
CA GLY A 61 9.03 -0.81 3.01
C GLY A 61 8.86 0.69 3.20
N ILE A 62 9.33 1.24 4.31
CA ILE A 62 9.26 2.70 4.56
C ILE A 62 10.12 3.44 3.54
N ALA A 63 11.35 2.97 3.31
CA ALA A 63 12.23 3.57 2.31
C ALA A 63 11.62 3.46 0.91
N VAL A 64 11.02 2.32 0.57
CA VAL A 64 10.31 2.14 -0.70
C VAL A 64 9.17 3.15 -0.84
N ALA A 65 8.35 3.31 0.19
CA ALA A 65 7.23 4.26 0.17
C ALA A 65 7.71 5.70 -0.07
N ARG A 66 8.80 6.11 0.57
CA ARG A 66 9.37 7.43 0.36
C ARG A 66 9.86 7.63 -1.06
N LEU A 67 10.53 6.63 -1.64
CA LEU A 67 10.98 6.69 -3.03
C LEU A 67 9.81 6.73 -4.00
N LEU A 68 8.77 5.96 -3.77
CA LEU A 68 7.56 5.97 -4.58
C LEU A 68 6.89 7.35 -4.55
N ARG A 69 6.81 7.96 -3.38
CA ARG A 69 6.27 9.32 -3.22
C ARG A 69 7.12 10.34 -3.97
N ASP A 70 8.43 10.33 -3.73
CA ASP A 70 9.33 11.36 -4.24
C ASP A 70 9.53 11.28 -5.75
N ARG A 71 9.60 10.06 -6.29
CA ARG A 71 9.86 9.86 -7.72
C ARG A 71 8.61 9.83 -8.60
N HIS A 72 7.49 9.34 -8.04
CA HIS A 72 6.30 9.04 -8.85
C HIS A 72 5.02 9.67 -8.33
N GLY A 73 5.05 10.30 -7.16
CA GLY A 73 3.83 10.84 -6.54
C GLY A 73 2.83 9.77 -6.12
N THR A 74 3.29 8.52 -5.96
CA THR A 74 2.46 7.41 -5.54
C THR A 74 2.15 7.51 -4.06
N THR A 75 0.87 7.37 -3.71
CA THR A 75 0.42 7.36 -2.31
C THR A 75 0.48 5.92 -1.78
N SER A 76 1.14 5.72 -0.65
CA SER A 76 1.29 4.39 -0.05
C SER A 76 0.36 4.20 1.13
N LEU A 77 -0.02 2.93 1.36
CA LEU A 77 -0.72 2.47 2.55
C LEU A 77 0.11 1.33 3.12
N PHE A 78 0.51 1.44 4.38
CA PHE A 78 1.33 0.42 5.03
C PHE A 78 0.50 -0.76 5.53
N LEU A 79 1.04 -1.96 5.36
CA LEU A 79 0.55 -3.18 6.01
C LEU A 79 1.65 -3.65 6.95
N THR A 80 1.38 -3.74 8.25
CA THR A 80 2.47 -4.02 9.20
C THR A 80 2.00 -4.52 10.56
N GLY A 81 2.86 -5.34 11.20
CA GLY A 81 2.79 -5.61 12.63
C GLY A 81 3.63 -4.65 13.47
N GLN A 82 4.42 -3.77 12.82
CA GLN A 82 5.33 -2.83 13.47
C GLN A 82 4.70 -1.44 13.53
N LEU A 83 3.72 -1.25 14.42
CA LEU A 83 2.91 -0.04 14.45
C LEU A 83 3.71 1.22 14.77
N GLU A 84 4.66 1.12 15.73
CA GLU A 84 5.49 2.27 16.12
C GLU A 84 6.37 2.75 14.95
N ALA A 85 6.99 1.81 14.23
CA ALA A 85 7.81 2.15 13.06
C ALA A 85 6.97 2.84 11.98
N ALA A 86 5.78 2.34 11.73
CA ALA A 86 4.87 2.92 10.75
C ALA A 86 4.43 4.32 11.14
N ARG A 87 4.04 4.52 12.40
CA ARG A 87 3.64 5.83 12.92
C ARG A 87 4.76 6.85 12.89
N SER A 88 5.99 6.40 13.15
CA SER A 88 7.17 7.26 13.06
C SER A 88 7.50 7.69 11.64
N ALA A 89 6.95 6.99 10.65
CA ALA A 89 7.12 7.29 9.22
C ALA A 89 5.82 7.81 8.59
N SER A 90 5.02 8.56 9.33
CA SER A 90 3.73 9.09 8.86
C SER A 90 3.83 10.03 7.67
N ASP A 91 5.03 10.56 7.38
CA ASP A 91 5.29 11.33 6.17
C ASP A 91 5.30 10.47 4.89
N ALA A 92 5.58 9.17 5.04
CA ALA A 92 5.83 8.28 3.91
C ALA A 92 4.57 7.64 3.33
N ALA A 93 3.45 7.67 4.05
CA ALA A 93 2.23 6.98 3.65
C ALA A 93 0.99 7.75 4.10
N ALA A 94 -0.15 7.41 3.53
CA ALA A 94 -1.44 8.00 3.93
C ALA A 94 -1.99 7.36 5.21
N GLY A 95 -1.56 6.14 5.53
CA GLY A 95 -2.03 5.44 6.71
C GLY A 95 -1.44 4.05 6.82
N LEU A 96 -1.95 3.29 7.79
CA LEU A 96 -1.56 1.91 8.01
C LEU A 96 -2.77 1.01 8.31
N ILE A 97 -2.62 -0.27 8.01
CA ILE A 97 -3.50 -1.33 8.48
C ILE A 97 -2.64 -2.32 9.26
N PRO A 98 -2.97 -2.59 10.53
CA PRO A 98 -2.19 -3.52 11.33
C PRO A 98 -2.41 -4.97 10.90
N LYS A 99 -1.37 -5.78 11.02
CA LYS A 99 -1.48 -7.23 10.87
C LYS A 99 -1.89 -7.86 12.21
N PRO A 100 -2.71 -8.89 12.20
CA PRO A 100 -3.38 -9.51 11.05
C PRO A 100 -4.54 -8.65 10.55
N TYR A 101 -4.77 -8.65 9.24
CA TYR A 101 -5.84 -7.86 8.62
C TYR A 101 -6.84 -8.76 7.90
N ASP A 102 -8.04 -8.22 7.72
CA ASP A 102 -9.09 -8.78 6.87
C ASP A 102 -8.90 -8.21 5.46
N LEU A 103 -8.92 -9.07 4.43
CA LEU A 103 -8.78 -8.62 3.04
C LEU A 103 -9.85 -7.60 2.64
N GLY A 104 -11.08 -7.78 3.11
CA GLY A 104 -12.15 -6.81 2.87
C GLY A 104 -11.83 -5.44 3.44
N ALA A 105 -11.19 -5.41 4.62
CA ALA A 105 -10.76 -4.15 5.23
C ALA A 105 -9.68 -3.46 4.40
N VAL A 106 -8.75 -4.22 3.80
CA VAL A 106 -7.72 -3.66 2.92
C VAL A 106 -8.36 -3.03 1.68
N VAL A 107 -9.31 -3.72 1.05
CA VAL A 107 -10.01 -3.20 -0.13
C VAL A 107 -10.74 -1.90 0.21
N ARG A 108 -11.49 -1.88 1.31
CA ARG A 108 -12.21 -0.67 1.76
C ARG A 108 -11.24 0.46 2.10
N ALA A 109 -10.07 0.14 2.66
CA ALA A 109 -9.05 1.14 2.96
C ALA A 109 -8.47 1.75 1.68
N ILE A 110 -8.20 0.94 0.66
CA ILE A 110 -7.75 1.44 -0.64
C ILE A 110 -8.81 2.37 -1.24
N ASP A 111 -10.07 2.00 -1.19
CA ASP A 111 -11.15 2.86 -1.69
C ASP A 111 -11.24 4.18 -0.92
N ALA A 112 -11.09 4.13 0.40
CA ALA A 112 -11.11 5.32 1.25
C ALA A 112 -9.92 6.25 0.95
N VAL A 113 -8.72 5.70 0.86
CA VAL A 113 -7.50 6.46 0.56
C VAL A 113 -7.58 7.07 -0.85
N ALA A 114 -8.12 6.33 -1.80
CA ALA A 114 -8.31 6.83 -3.16
C ALA A 114 -9.21 8.07 -3.19
N ARG A 115 -10.31 8.05 -2.43
CA ARG A 115 -11.21 9.21 -2.33
C ARG A 115 -10.55 10.39 -1.64
N ILE A 116 -9.85 10.14 -0.53
CA ILE A 116 -9.13 11.20 0.20
C ILE A 116 -8.08 11.85 -0.72
N ARG A 117 -7.36 11.05 -1.49
CA ARG A 117 -6.36 11.55 -2.45
C ARG A 117 -6.98 12.49 -3.49
N LEU A 118 -8.23 12.24 -3.87
CA LEU A 118 -8.97 13.07 -4.83
C LEU A 118 -9.69 14.25 -4.17
N GLY A 119 -9.51 14.48 -2.87
CA GLY A 119 -10.19 15.53 -2.13
C GLY A 119 -11.64 15.22 -1.81
N GLN A 120 -12.05 13.96 -1.93
CA GLN A 120 -13.40 13.50 -1.63
C GLN A 120 -13.48 12.89 -0.24
N SER A 121 -14.67 12.88 0.34
CA SER A 121 -14.91 12.17 1.60
C SER A 121 -15.16 10.69 1.32
N PRO A 122 -14.56 9.77 2.08
CA PRO A 122 -14.84 8.35 1.93
C PRO A 122 -16.26 8.03 2.41
N GLU A 123 -16.91 7.05 1.77
CA GLU A 123 -18.25 6.61 2.19
C GLU A 123 -18.23 5.96 3.57
N THR A 124 -17.22 5.13 3.80
CA THR A 124 -16.98 4.46 5.08
C THR A 124 -15.49 4.39 5.36
N MET A 125 -15.13 4.40 6.64
CA MET A 125 -13.75 4.21 7.08
C MET A 125 -13.65 2.85 7.76
N PRO A 126 -12.81 1.93 7.25
CA PRO A 126 -12.59 0.65 7.92
C PRO A 126 -12.04 0.87 9.33
N PRO A 127 -12.54 0.13 10.34
CA PRO A 127 -12.05 0.32 11.71
C PRO A 127 -10.56 0.02 11.87
N GLN A 128 -10.00 -0.82 11.00
CA GLN A 128 -8.59 -1.18 11.06
C GLN A 128 -7.66 -0.13 10.45
N LEU A 129 -8.20 0.77 9.62
CA LEU A 129 -7.38 1.81 8.97
C LEU A 129 -7.06 2.93 9.94
N GLU A 130 -5.77 3.18 10.13
CA GLU A 130 -5.29 4.37 10.83
C GLU A 130 -4.79 5.35 9.77
N VAL A 131 -5.45 6.52 9.68
CA VAL A 131 -5.09 7.57 8.70
C VAL A 131 -4.05 8.49 9.32
N PHE A 132 -2.99 8.79 8.56
CA PHE A 132 -1.96 9.73 8.96
C PHE A 132 -2.31 11.15 8.51
N GLY A 133 -1.93 12.10 9.30
CA GLY A 133 -2.04 13.49 8.97
C GLY A 133 -3.19 14.20 9.46
#